data_fd16d15fc0a3af1ec999bd0cdf0263eb
#
_entry.id   fd16d15fc0a3af1ec999bd0cdf0263eb
#
_cell.length_a   1.000
_cell.length_b   1.000
_cell.length_c   1.000
_cell.angle_alpha   90.00
_cell.angle_beta   90.00
_cell.angle_gamma   90.00
#
_symmetry.space_group_name_H-M   'P 1'
#
loop_
_entity.id
_entity.type
_entity.pdbx_description
1 polymer ?
#
loop_
_entity_poly.entity_id
_entity_poly.type
_entity_poly.pdbx_seq_one_letter_code
_entity_poly.pdbx_strand_id
1 'polypeptide(L)'
;QLHRRQRQMCIRDRYGKNQIGTFNLPKGVVVCFELLNTLKDKDYKDGLIELVKHGLIGSKEIFDKLVSTENFKIDNEIIKKGIQIKEDIVEEDYLETGKRKYLNFGHTVGHLIEQDSKFTLSHGEAVAIGMIYELELSKKHFGLPQEVIDLYVSYLEKLDYKKSYEFVNDIDYLLGILKDDKKSKSDSVDIVLLSDISQPNLISISFDELIEVIQN
;
A
#
# COMPACT_ATOMS: atom_id res chain seq x y z
N GLN A 1 -25.97 9.62 -5.10
CA GLN A 1 -24.54 9.19 -5.03
C GLN A 1 -23.91 9.47 -3.67
N LEU A 2 -24.21 10.58 -3.01
CA LEU A 2 -23.75 10.88 -1.65
C LEU A 2 -24.16 9.79 -0.63
N HIS A 3 -25.38 9.25 -0.73
CA HIS A 3 -25.87 8.20 0.15
C HIS A 3 -25.09 6.86 0.02
N ARG A 4 -24.48 6.57 -1.13
CA ARG A 4 -23.70 5.32 -1.33
C ARG A 4 -22.34 5.39 -0.65
N ARG A 5 -21.64 6.54 -0.70
CA ARG A 5 -20.39 6.77 0.04
C ARG A 5 -20.61 6.76 1.55
N GLN A 6 -21.66 7.41 2.04
CA GLN A 6 -22.00 7.38 3.47
C GLN A 6 -22.32 5.97 3.98
N ARG A 7 -23.02 5.16 3.19
CA ARG A 7 -23.30 3.74 3.56
C ARG A 7 -22.02 2.90 3.63
N GLN A 8 -21.09 3.08 2.71
CA GLN A 8 -19.80 2.39 2.76
C GLN A 8 -18.96 2.83 3.97
N MET A 9 -18.93 4.12 4.29
CA MET A 9 -18.28 4.61 5.52
C MET A 9 -18.94 4.03 6.78
N CYS A 10 -20.25 4.07 6.89
CA CYS A 10 -20.97 3.51 8.05
C CYS A 10 -20.76 2.01 8.23
N ILE A 11 -20.64 1.23 7.14
CA ILE A 11 -20.33 -0.19 7.19
C ILE A 11 -18.90 -0.41 7.65
N ARG A 12 -17.94 0.34 7.09
CA ARG A 12 -16.53 0.33 7.45
C ARG A 12 -16.32 0.67 8.94
N ASP A 13 -16.97 1.71 9.43
CA ASP A 13 -16.83 2.20 10.81
C ASP A 13 -17.44 1.24 11.85
N ARG A 14 -18.47 0.47 11.44
CA ARG A 14 -19.19 -0.42 12.35
C ARG A 14 -18.71 -1.86 12.32
N TYR A 15 -18.24 -2.36 11.20
CA TYR A 15 -17.92 -3.78 10.97
C TYR A 15 -16.45 -4.01 10.53
N GLY A 16 -15.65 -2.97 10.39
CA GLY A 16 -14.27 -3.06 9.90
C GLY A 16 -14.17 -3.01 8.38
N LYS A 17 -12.92 -2.89 7.89
CA LYS A 17 -12.61 -2.81 6.46
C LYS A 17 -12.84 -4.18 5.81
N ASN A 18 -13.51 -4.21 4.65
CA ASN A 18 -13.73 -5.40 3.81
C ASN A 18 -14.55 -6.55 4.44
N GLN A 19 -15.24 -6.32 5.56
CA GLN A 19 -16.02 -7.37 6.24
C GLN A 19 -17.34 -7.72 5.53
N ILE A 20 -17.91 -6.76 4.78
CA ILE A 20 -19.17 -6.96 4.06
C ILE A 20 -19.01 -6.41 2.64
N GLY A 21 -19.13 -7.29 1.64
CA GLY A 21 -19.06 -6.91 0.23
C GLY A 21 -19.17 -8.10 -0.71
N THR A 22 -19.28 -7.82 -1.99
CA THR A 22 -19.24 -8.82 -3.06
C THR A 22 -18.25 -8.35 -4.12
N PHE A 23 -17.52 -9.28 -4.71
CA PHE A 23 -16.70 -9.00 -5.89
C PHE A 23 -17.63 -8.70 -7.07
N ASN A 24 -17.57 -7.48 -7.57
CA ASN A 24 -18.35 -7.05 -8.73
C ASN A 24 -17.54 -6.07 -9.55
N LEU A 25 -17.09 -6.49 -10.73
CA LEU A 25 -16.37 -5.60 -11.64
C LEU A 25 -17.31 -4.55 -12.22
N PRO A 26 -16.83 -3.31 -12.36
CA PRO A 26 -17.55 -2.30 -13.13
C PRO A 26 -17.56 -2.69 -14.61
N LYS A 27 -18.61 -2.30 -15.34
CA LYS A 27 -18.66 -2.47 -16.81
C LYS A 27 -17.70 -1.57 -17.57
N GLY A 28 -17.19 -0.55 -16.91
CA GLY A 28 -16.20 0.40 -17.44
C GLY A 28 -15.76 1.37 -16.35
N VAL A 29 -14.56 1.89 -16.49
CA VAL A 29 -13.98 2.92 -15.62
C VAL A 29 -13.66 4.14 -16.49
N VAL A 30 -14.17 5.30 -16.11
CA VAL A 30 -13.86 6.58 -16.76
C VAL A 30 -12.96 7.40 -15.85
N VAL A 31 -11.81 7.79 -16.35
CA VAL A 31 -10.83 8.63 -15.64
C VAL A 31 -10.84 10.02 -16.25
N CYS A 32 -11.16 11.03 -15.43
CA CYS A 32 -11.10 12.43 -15.81
C CYS A 32 -9.96 13.10 -15.05
N PHE A 33 -8.84 13.34 -15.72
CA PHE A 33 -7.63 13.89 -15.10
C PHE A 33 -7.80 15.31 -14.60
N GLU A 34 -8.69 16.09 -15.22
CA GLU A 34 -8.99 17.47 -14.81
C GLU A 34 -9.52 17.52 -13.37
N LEU A 35 -10.22 16.47 -12.92
CA LEU A 35 -10.73 16.37 -11.54
C LEU A 35 -9.62 16.22 -10.50
N LEU A 36 -8.42 15.79 -10.88
CA LEU A 36 -7.27 15.75 -9.97
C LEU A 36 -6.92 17.15 -9.42
N ASN A 37 -7.18 18.20 -10.21
CA ASN A 37 -6.95 19.58 -9.78
C ASN A 37 -7.93 20.05 -8.68
N THR A 38 -8.98 19.29 -8.40
CA THR A 38 -9.97 19.60 -7.36
C THR A 38 -9.68 18.87 -6.04
N LEU A 39 -8.68 17.99 -6.02
CA LEU A 39 -8.26 17.29 -4.81
C LEU A 39 -7.55 18.26 -3.85
N LYS A 40 -7.70 18.00 -2.56
CA LYS A 40 -6.82 18.60 -1.56
C LYS A 40 -5.41 18.05 -1.73
N ASP A 41 -4.40 18.84 -1.39
CA ASP A 41 -2.99 18.43 -1.51
C ASP A 41 -2.72 17.08 -0.82
N LYS A 42 -3.30 16.85 0.35
CA LYS A 42 -3.17 15.58 1.07
C LYS A 42 -3.72 14.39 0.27
N ASP A 43 -4.94 14.52 -0.26
CA ASP A 43 -5.58 13.44 -1.03
C ASP A 43 -4.81 13.15 -2.32
N TYR A 44 -4.23 14.18 -2.94
CA TYR A 44 -3.38 14.03 -4.11
C TYR A 44 -2.08 13.30 -3.77
N LYS A 45 -1.41 13.69 -2.67
CA LYS A 45 -0.19 13.03 -2.18
C LYS A 45 -0.45 11.58 -1.80
N ASP A 46 -1.58 11.27 -1.14
CA ASP A 46 -1.99 9.90 -0.86
C ASP A 46 -2.12 9.06 -2.16
N GLY A 47 -2.64 9.67 -3.23
CA GLY A 47 -2.69 9.05 -4.56
C GLY A 47 -1.30 8.81 -5.16
N LEU A 48 -0.32 9.68 -4.90
CA LEU A 48 1.07 9.50 -5.34
C LEU A 48 1.75 8.32 -4.64
N ILE A 49 1.39 8.01 -3.40
CA ILE A 49 1.88 6.82 -2.69
C ILE A 49 1.41 5.53 -3.39
N GLU A 50 0.15 5.49 -3.81
CA GLU A 50 -0.35 4.36 -4.61
C GLU A 50 0.37 4.26 -5.98
N LEU A 51 0.66 5.39 -6.60
CA LEU A 51 1.34 5.42 -7.88
C LEU A 51 2.81 4.94 -7.77
N VAL A 52 3.55 5.37 -6.73
CA VAL A 52 4.92 4.89 -6.50
C VAL A 52 4.94 3.41 -6.13
N LYS A 53 3.93 2.92 -5.41
CA LYS A 53 3.73 1.48 -5.20
C LYS A 53 3.60 0.73 -6.53
N HIS A 54 2.77 1.23 -7.46
CA HIS A 54 2.67 0.62 -8.79
C HIS A 54 4.01 0.65 -9.54
N GLY A 55 4.81 1.69 -9.35
CA GLY A 55 6.18 1.74 -9.85
C GLY A 55 7.05 0.61 -9.28
N LEU A 56 7.06 0.47 -7.97
CA LEU A 56 7.85 -0.54 -7.26
C LEU A 56 7.46 -1.99 -7.64
N ILE A 57 6.17 -2.27 -7.83
CA ILE A 57 5.72 -3.64 -8.13
C ILE A 57 5.62 -3.96 -9.63
N GLY A 58 5.63 -2.95 -10.53
CA GLY A 58 5.32 -3.22 -11.93
C GLY A 58 6.02 -2.36 -12.97
N SER A 59 6.68 -1.23 -12.61
CA SER A 59 7.34 -0.38 -13.60
C SER A 59 8.44 0.50 -13.02
N LYS A 60 9.68 0.10 -13.29
CA LYS A 60 10.84 0.92 -12.92
C LYS A 60 10.75 2.35 -13.49
N GLU A 61 10.21 2.52 -14.70
CA GLU A 61 10.03 3.85 -15.31
C GLU A 61 9.16 4.77 -14.47
N ILE A 62 8.05 4.25 -13.91
CA ILE A 62 7.18 5.02 -13.01
C ILE A 62 7.92 5.37 -11.74
N PHE A 63 8.60 4.41 -11.13
CA PHE A 63 9.37 4.63 -9.91
C PHE A 63 10.42 5.71 -10.11
N ASP A 64 11.30 5.55 -11.10
CA ASP A 64 12.39 6.49 -11.40
C ASP A 64 11.85 7.91 -11.67
N LYS A 65 10.74 8.01 -12.40
CA LYS A 65 10.12 9.30 -12.71
C LYS A 65 9.59 10.00 -11.46
N LEU A 66 8.96 9.27 -10.54
CA LEU A 66 8.40 9.82 -9.31
C LEU A 66 9.50 10.27 -8.36
N VAL A 67 10.50 9.43 -8.09
CA VAL A 67 11.56 9.74 -7.13
C VAL A 67 12.50 10.87 -7.60
N SER A 68 12.65 11.04 -8.93
CA SER A 68 13.47 12.11 -9.52
C SER A 68 12.73 13.45 -9.64
N THR A 69 11.42 13.48 -9.47
CA THR A 69 10.61 14.69 -9.66
C THR A 69 10.71 15.61 -8.44
N GLU A 70 10.89 16.92 -8.69
CA GLU A 70 10.79 17.96 -7.67
C GLU A 70 9.38 18.57 -7.60
N ASN A 71 8.64 18.46 -8.69
CA ASN A 71 7.27 18.97 -8.77
C ASN A 71 6.28 17.80 -8.72
N PHE A 72 5.41 17.77 -7.71
CA PHE A 72 4.43 16.70 -7.50
C PHE A 72 3.28 16.66 -8.52
N LYS A 73 3.20 17.61 -9.44
CA LYS A 73 2.27 17.51 -10.57
C LYS A 73 2.80 16.48 -11.57
N ILE A 74 2.25 15.29 -11.49
CA ILE A 74 2.66 14.16 -12.33
C ILE A 74 1.92 14.22 -13.67
N ASP A 75 2.66 13.87 -14.73
CA ASP A 75 2.10 13.76 -16.08
C ASP A 75 0.98 12.70 -16.11
N ASN A 76 -0.10 13.03 -16.79
CA ASN A 76 -1.25 12.13 -16.98
C ASN A 76 -0.84 10.79 -17.59
N GLU A 77 0.21 10.75 -18.44
CA GLU A 77 0.70 9.51 -19.04
C GLU A 77 1.30 8.56 -17.98
N ILE A 78 1.99 9.09 -16.98
CA ILE A 78 2.51 8.28 -15.85
C ILE A 78 1.36 7.73 -15.01
N ILE A 79 0.33 8.54 -14.78
CA ILE A 79 -0.87 8.10 -14.03
C ILE A 79 -1.60 7.00 -14.82
N LYS A 80 -1.76 7.16 -16.15
CA LYS A 80 -2.35 6.12 -17.01
C LYS A 80 -1.59 4.81 -16.93
N LYS A 81 -0.25 4.86 -17.00
CA LYS A 81 0.60 3.67 -16.85
C LYS A 81 0.38 2.98 -15.50
N GLY A 82 0.28 3.75 -14.40
CA GLY A 82 -0.01 3.18 -13.08
C GLY A 82 -1.40 2.55 -13.00
N ILE A 83 -2.41 3.14 -13.65
CA ILE A 83 -3.75 2.56 -13.75
C ILE A 83 -3.70 1.25 -14.55
N GLN A 84 -2.96 1.22 -15.67
CA GLN A 84 -2.83 0.03 -16.50
C GLN A 84 -2.20 -1.14 -15.75
N ILE A 85 -1.14 -0.89 -14.94
CA ILE A 85 -0.55 -1.95 -14.10
C ILE A 85 -1.59 -2.57 -13.17
N LYS A 86 -2.42 -1.73 -12.55
CA LYS A 86 -3.49 -2.23 -11.67
C LYS A 86 -4.54 -3.01 -12.45
N GLU A 87 -4.93 -2.53 -13.62
CA GLU A 87 -5.91 -3.19 -14.49
C GLU A 87 -5.40 -4.57 -14.92
N ASP A 88 -4.18 -4.65 -15.45
CA ASP A 88 -3.55 -5.90 -15.89
C ASP A 88 -3.50 -6.94 -14.75
N ILE A 89 -3.09 -6.51 -13.55
CA ILE A 89 -3.03 -7.38 -12.37
C ILE A 89 -4.44 -7.88 -11.96
N VAL A 90 -5.45 -6.99 -12.00
CA VAL A 90 -6.83 -7.34 -11.61
C VAL A 90 -7.51 -8.23 -12.65
N GLU A 91 -7.23 -8.03 -13.94
CA GLU A 91 -7.75 -8.87 -15.02
C GLU A 91 -7.16 -10.28 -14.96
N GLU A 92 -5.85 -10.38 -14.65
CA GLU A 92 -5.17 -11.67 -14.55
C GLU A 92 -5.61 -12.48 -13.31
N ASP A 93 -5.94 -11.81 -12.20
CA ASP A 93 -6.34 -12.46 -10.93
C ASP A 93 -7.52 -11.75 -10.28
N TYR A 94 -8.70 -11.98 -10.82
CA TYR A 94 -9.94 -11.37 -10.33
C TYR A 94 -10.26 -11.68 -8.86
N LEU A 95 -10.02 -12.91 -8.41
CA LEU A 95 -10.40 -13.40 -7.07
C LEU A 95 -9.32 -13.16 -6.00
N GLU A 96 -8.18 -12.54 -6.34
CA GLU A 96 -7.09 -12.26 -5.40
C GLU A 96 -6.47 -13.55 -4.78
N THR A 97 -6.32 -14.56 -5.59
CA THR A 97 -5.72 -15.83 -5.16
C THR A 97 -4.21 -15.89 -5.35
N GLY A 98 -3.64 -15.00 -6.17
CA GLY A 98 -2.22 -14.97 -6.54
C GLY A 98 -1.69 -13.55 -6.78
N LYS A 99 -1.47 -13.20 -8.05
CA LYS A 99 -0.78 -11.94 -8.46
C LYS A 99 -1.47 -10.65 -7.97
N ARG A 100 -2.77 -10.64 -7.82
CA ARG A 100 -3.48 -9.47 -7.30
C ARG A 100 -3.04 -9.10 -5.88
N LYS A 101 -2.52 -10.06 -5.11
CA LYS A 101 -1.94 -9.79 -3.80
C LYS A 101 -0.72 -8.86 -3.87
N TYR A 102 -0.03 -8.73 -5.04
CA TYR A 102 1.06 -7.77 -5.23
C TYR A 102 0.62 -6.32 -4.98
N LEU A 103 -0.65 -6.00 -5.23
CA LEU A 103 -1.22 -4.69 -4.91
C LEU A 103 -1.23 -4.38 -3.41
N ASN A 104 -1.04 -5.40 -2.55
CA ASN A 104 -0.95 -5.26 -1.11
C ASN A 104 0.47 -4.92 -0.61
N PHE A 105 1.43 -4.65 -1.50
CA PHE A 105 2.73 -4.14 -1.10
C PHE A 105 2.59 -2.87 -0.24
N GLY A 106 3.22 -2.86 0.93
CA GLY A 106 3.08 -1.81 1.95
C GLY A 106 1.80 -1.88 2.80
N HIS A 107 0.83 -2.73 2.42
CA HIS A 107 -0.47 -2.76 3.09
C HIS A 107 -0.51 -3.66 4.32
N THR A 108 0.35 -4.68 4.41
CA THR A 108 0.36 -5.57 5.58
C THR A 108 0.69 -4.77 6.83
N VAL A 109 1.79 -4.02 6.82
CA VAL A 109 2.16 -3.14 7.92
C VAL A 109 1.31 -1.87 7.93
N GLY A 110 0.96 -1.32 6.77
CA GLY A 110 0.09 -0.14 6.66
C GLY A 110 -1.25 -0.31 7.37
N HIS A 111 -1.91 -1.46 7.25
CA HIS A 111 -3.16 -1.74 7.96
C HIS A 111 -2.99 -1.86 9.48
N LEU A 112 -1.85 -2.41 9.95
CA LEU A 112 -1.53 -2.38 11.37
C LEU A 112 -1.43 -0.96 11.89
N ILE A 113 -0.72 -0.08 11.17
CA ILE A 113 -0.56 1.34 11.50
C ILE A 113 -1.92 2.06 11.47
N GLU A 114 -2.76 1.83 10.44
CA GLU A 114 -4.10 2.41 10.39
C GLU A 114 -4.93 2.09 11.65
N GLN A 115 -4.92 0.83 12.08
CA GLN A 115 -5.70 0.38 13.22
C GLN A 115 -5.10 0.86 14.54
N ASP A 116 -3.78 0.73 14.72
CA ASP A 116 -3.07 1.16 15.93
C ASP A 116 -3.19 2.68 16.14
N SER A 117 -3.10 3.48 15.06
CA SER A 117 -3.31 4.93 15.07
C SER A 117 -4.79 5.33 15.23
N LYS A 118 -5.72 4.37 15.28
CA LYS A 118 -7.17 4.62 15.26
C LYS A 118 -7.59 5.51 14.09
N PHE A 119 -6.99 5.26 12.91
CA PHE A 119 -7.23 6.00 11.68
C PHE A 119 -6.94 7.51 11.76
N THR A 120 -6.04 7.94 12.65
CA THR A 120 -5.56 9.34 12.71
C THR A 120 -4.58 9.64 11.59
N LEU A 121 -3.83 8.64 11.12
CA LEU A 121 -3.07 8.72 9.86
C LEU A 121 -3.98 8.42 8.68
N SER A 122 -3.72 9.08 7.54
CA SER A 122 -4.39 8.72 6.30
C SER A 122 -3.94 7.36 5.79
N HIS A 123 -4.72 6.75 4.89
CA HIS A 123 -4.33 5.50 4.26
C HIS A 123 -2.98 5.61 3.55
N GLY A 124 -2.76 6.69 2.78
CA GLY A 124 -1.49 6.92 2.09
C GLY A 124 -0.30 7.05 3.07
N GLU A 125 -0.47 7.76 4.19
CA GLU A 125 0.58 7.87 5.22
C GLU A 125 0.92 6.51 5.81
N ALA A 126 -0.08 5.71 6.15
CA ALA A 126 0.13 4.38 6.74
C ALA A 126 0.80 3.41 5.75
N VAL A 127 0.35 3.39 4.49
CA VAL A 127 0.94 2.56 3.44
C VAL A 127 2.36 3.02 3.08
N ALA A 128 2.62 4.34 3.08
CA ALA A 128 3.95 4.88 2.84
C ALA A 128 4.97 4.34 3.85
N ILE A 129 4.63 4.36 5.13
CA ILE A 129 5.47 3.79 6.19
C ILE A 129 5.55 2.26 6.04
N GLY A 130 4.42 1.59 5.76
CA GLY A 130 4.39 0.15 5.54
C GLY A 130 5.32 -0.32 4.43
N MET A 131 5.42 0.44 3.34
CA MET A 131 6.37 0.13 2.25
C MET A 131 7.83 0.24 2.71
N ILE A 132 8.21 1.11 3.65
CA ILE A 132 9.58 1.16 4.17
C ILE A 132 9.90 -0.16 4.86
N TYR A 133 9.03 -0.65 5.75
CA TYR A 133 9.23 -1.93 6.44
C TYR A 133 9.33 -3.11 5.47
N GLU A 134 8.46 -3.13 4.45
CA GLU A 134 8.47 -4.19 3.44
C GLU A 134 9.68 -4.10 2.49
N LEU A 135 10.23 -2.90 2.24
CA LEU A 135 11.51 -2.71 1.53
C LEU A 135 12.70 -3.20 2.37
N GLU A 136 12.74 -2.94 3.68
CA GLU A 136 13.79 -3.46 4.57
C GLU A 136 13.73 -4.99 4.64
N LEU A 137 12.54 -5.58 4.74
CA LEU A 137 12.35 -7.02 4.61
C LEU A 137 12.83 -7.55 3.24
N SER A 138 12.54 -6.81 2.17
CA SER A 138 13.00 -7.15 0.81
C SER A 138 14.53 -7.19 0.72
N LYS A 139 15.20 -6.24 1.36
CA LYS A 139 16.66 -6.25 1.49
C LYS A 139 17.16 -7.46 2.29
N LYS A 140 16.52 -7.78 3.42
CA LYS A 140 16.89 -8.93 4.27
C LYS A 140 16.71 -10.25 3.52
N HIS A 141 15.61 -10.45 2.80
CA HIS A 141 15.27 -11.72 2.13
C HIS A 141 15.88 -11.91 0.75
N PHE A 142 15.97 -10.85 -0.03
CA PHE A 142 16.33 -10.90 -1.45
C PHE A 142 17.57 -10.08 -1.80
N GLY A 143 18.12 -9.31 -0.85
CA GLY A 143 19.26 -8.44 -1.12
C GLY A 143 18.88 -7.21 -1.96
N LEU A 144 17.65 -6.71 -1.84
CA LEU A 144 17.25 -5.46 -2.52
C LEU A 144 18.29 -4.35 -2.23
N PRO A 145 18.79 -3.63 -3.26
CA PRO A 145 19.79 -2.58 -3.07
C PRO A 145 19.31 -1.48 -2.12
N GLN A 146 20.18 -1.06 -1.19
CA GLN A 146 19.88 0.04 -0.26
C GLN A 146 19.49 1.33 -1.00
N GLU A 147 20.06 1.57 -2.17
CA GLU A 147 19.75 2.74 -3.01
C GLU A 147 18.25 2.86 -3.32
N VAL A 148 17.55 1.74 -3.53
CA VAL A 148 16.09 1.76 -3.79
C VAL A 148 15.34 2.28 -2.57
N ILE A 149 15.74 1.86 -1.38
CA ILE A 149 15.15 2.31 -0.12
C ILE A 149 15.43 3.80 0.09
N ASP A 150 16.70 4.22 -0.10
CA ASP A 150 17.12 5.61 0.07
C ASP A 150 16.38 6.55 -0.89
N LEU A 151 16.20 6.15 -2.14
CA LEU A 151 15.42 6.90 -3.13
C LEU A 151 13.95 7.02 -2.70
N TYR A 152 13.36 5.93 -2.23
CA TYR A 152 11.97 5.94 -1.76
C TYR A 152 11.81 6.82 -0.51
N VAL A 153 12.71 6.70 0.47
CA VAL A 153 12.69 7.53 1.68
C VAL A 153 12.85 9.02 1.35
N SER A 154 13.79 9.35 0.44
CA SER A 154 13.96 10.73 -0.04
C SER A 154 12.70 11.26 -0.75
N TYR A 155 11.98 10.41 -1.47
CA TYR A 155 10.71 10.78 -2.09
C TYR A 155 9.64 11.10 -1.03
N LEU A 156 9.55 10.31 0.05
CA LEU A 156 8.62 10.58 1.15
C LEU A 156 8.97 11.90 1.88
N GLU A 157 10.25 12.21 2.06
CA GLU A 157 10.69 13.50 2.63
C GLU A 157 10.21 14.68 1.78
N LYS A 158 10.34 14.60 0.46
CA LYS A 158 9.82 15.63 -0.46
C LYS A 158 8.30 15.80 -0.33
N LEU A 159 7.56 14.72 -0.05
CA LEU A 159 6.11 14.75 0.18
C LEU A 159 5.72 15.25 1.57
N ASP A 160 6.69 15.46 2.48
CA ASP A 160 6.47 15.76 3.90
C ASP A 160 5.72 14.64 4.62
N TYR A 161 6.08 13.38 4.31
CA TYR A 161 5.51 12.19 4.94
C TYR A 161 6.44 11.64 6.02
N LYS A 162 5.84 11.08 7.08
CA LYS A 162 6.60 10.37 8.12
C LYS A 162 7.25 9.12 7.52
N LYS A 163 8.43 8.78 8.05
CA LYS A 163 9.22 7.62 7.64
C LYS A 163 9.15 6.46 8.63
N SER A 164 8.57 6.69 9.79
CA SER A 164 8.42 5.69 10.84
C SER A 164 7.14 5.93 11.62
N TYR A 165 6.71 4.90 12.32
CA TYR A 165 5.57 4.95 13.22
C TYR A 165 5.92 4.26 14.53
N GLU A 166 5.66 4.91 15.65
CA GLU A 166 5.79 4.31 16.98
C GLU A 166 4.45 3.68 17.35
N PHE A 167 4.41 2.36 17.43
CA PHE A 167 3.21 1.62 17.80
C PHE A 167 2.82 1.94 19.24
N VAL A 168 1.54 2.26 19.44
CA VAL A 168 0.97 2.68 20.72
C VAL A 168 0.53 1.49 21.57
N ASN A 169 0.04 0.43 20.88
CA ASN A 169 -0.46 -0.77 21.53
C ASN A 169 0.63 -1.84 21.63
N ASP A 170 0.41 -2.79 22.53
CA ASP A 170 1.32 -3.91 22.74
C ASP A 170 1.29 -4.93 21.59
N ILE A 171 2.27 -5.85 21.62
CA ILE A 171 2.44 -6.90 20.61
C ILE A 171 1.21 -7.80 20.53
N ASP A 172 0.58 -8.13 21.66
CA ASP A 172 -0.57 -9.04 21.68
C ASP A 172 -1.76 -8.43 20.93
N TYR A 173 -1.95 -7.13 21.04
CA TYR A 173 -2.95 -6.39 20.27
C TYR A 173 -2.65 -6.42 18.77
N LEU A 174 -1.39 -6.14 18.38
CA LEU A 174 -0.97 -6.17 16.98
C LEU A 174 -1.11 -7.57 16.36
N LEU A 175 -0.74 -8.61 17.10
CA LEU A 175 -0.94 -10.00 16.70
C LEU A 175 -2.43 -10.34 16.55
N GLY A 176 -3.28 -9.80 17.43
CA GLY A 176 -4.74 -9.92 17.30
C GLY A 176 -5.25 -9.40 15.96
N ILE A 177 -4.81 -8.21 15.57
CA ILE A 177 -5.16 -7.61 14.27
C ILE A 177 -4.72 -8.50 13.10
N LEU A 178 -3.48 -9.01 13.12
CA LEU A 178 -2.96 -9.87 12.06
C LEU A 178 -3.73 -11.17 11.93
N LYS A 179 -4.16 -11.75 13.03
CA LYS A 179 -4.95 -12.99 13.06
C LYS A 179 -6.37 -12.76 12.53
N ASP A 180 -6.99 -11.64 12.87
CA ASP A 180 -8.36 -11.31 12.46
C ASP A 180 -8.44 -10.97 10.96
N ASP A 181 -7.45 -10.24 10.40
CA ASP A 181 -7.45 -9.81 9.00
C ASP A 181 -7.41 -10.99 8.03
N LYS A 182 -6.76 -12.09 8.41
CA LYS A 182 -6.48 -13.21 7.47
C LYS A 182 -7.19 -14.52 7.80
N LYS A 183 -8.03 -14.61 8.83
CA LYS A 183 -8.72 -15.87 9.24
C LYS A 183 -7.77 -17.07 9.28
N SER A 184 -6.45 -16.85 9.44
CA SER A 184 -5.45 -17.88 9.35
C SER A 184 -5.25 -18.55 10.69
N LYS A 185 -5.22 -19.90 10.66
CA LYS A 185 -4.84 -20.73 11.81
C LYS A 185 -3.31 -20.86 11.97
N SER A 186 -2.53 -20.16 11.15
CA SER A 186 -1.06 -20.21 11.13
C SER A 186 -0.48 -18.97 11.80
N ASP A 187 0.66 -19.13 12.51
CA ASP A 187 1.43 -18.02 13.08
C ASP A 187 2.31 -17.31 12.02
N SER A 188 1.74 -17.12 10.83
CA SER A 188 2.43 -16.50 9.69
C SER A 188 1.48 -15.62 8.86
N VAL A 189 2.06 -14.70 8.12
CA VAL A 189 1.37 -13.77 7.24
C VAL A 189 1.97 -13.77 5.84
N ASP A 190 1.11 -13.76 4.82
CA ASP A 190 1.53 -13.52 3.45
C ASP A 190 1.85 -12.03 3.28
N ILE A 191 3.04 -11.75 2.79
CA ILE A 191 3.56 -10.41 2.56
C ILE A 191 4.19 -10.32 1.17
N VAL A 192 4.16 -9.15 0.58
CA VAL A 192 4.78 -8.90 -0.72
C VAL A 192 6.15 -8.28 -0.49
N LEU A 193 7.19 -8.91 -1.02
CA LEU A 193 8.55 -8.37 -0.98
C LEU A 193 9.13 -8.28 -2.39
N LEU A 194 10.13 -7.44 -2.58
CA LEU A 194 10.75 -7.17 -3.87
C LEU A 194 12.14 -7.81 -3.94
N SER A 195 12.41 -8.61 -4.96
CA SER A 195 13.78 -9.01 -5.28
C SER A 195 14.54 -7.93 -6.07
N ASP A 196 13.81 -7.11 -6.82
CA ASP A 196 14.25 -5.89 -7.50
C ASP A 196 13.01 -5.02 -7.79
N ILE A 197 13.19 -3.79 -8.25
CA ILE A 197 12.09 -2.95 -8.76
C ILE A 197 11.35 -3.71 -9.88
N SER A 198 10.03 -3.74 -9.80
CA SER A 198 9.14 -4.47 -10.71
C SER A 198 9.23 -6.01 -10.63
N GLN A 199 9.83 -6.53 -9.57
CA GLN A 199 9.93 -7.97 -9.32
C GLN A 199 9.33 -8.34 -7.95
N PRO A 200 8.00 -8.25 -7.78
CA PRO A 200 7.31 -8.60 -6.56
C PRO A 200 7.25 -10.12 -6.36
N ASN A 201 7.42 -10.54 -5.11
CA ASN A 201 7.33 -11.92 -4.67
C ASN A 201 6.35 -12.00 -3.50
N LEU A 202 5.43 -12.96 -3.53
CA LEU A 202 4.56 -13.26 -2.41
C LEU A 202 5.23 -14.34 -1.57
N ILE A 203 5.52 -14.03 -0.32
CA ILE A 203 6.11 -14.98 0.63
C ILE A 203 5.31 -15.01 1.93
N SER A 204 5.48 -16.07 2.71
CA SER A 204 4.91 -16.18 4.04
C SER A 204 6.02 -16.01 5.06
N ILE A 205 5.88 -15.05 5.99
CA ILE A 205 6.81 -14.82 7.09
C ILE A 205 6.10 -15.08 8.42
N SER A 206 6.87 -15.41 9.47
CA SER A 206 6.30 -15.56 10.81
C SER A 206 5.86 -14.21 11.39
N PHE A 207 4.89 -14.24 12.28
CA PHE A 207 4.50 -13.03 13.03
C PHE A 207 5.67 -12.46 13.83
N ASP A 208 6.51 -13.33 14.42
CA ASP A 208 7.67 -12.90 15.19
C ASP A 208 8.65 -12.10 14.32
N GLU A 209 8.91 -12.55 13.09
CA GLU A 209 9.76 -11.83 12.16
C GLU A 209 9.18 -10.46 11.76
N LEU A 210 7.87 -10.39 11.51
CA LEU A 210 7.22 -9.12 11.21
C LEU A 210 7.30 -8.16 12.40
N ILE A 211 7.03 -8.65 13.62
CA ILE A 211 7.11 -7.86 14.85
C ILE A 211 8.55 -7.36 15.09
N GLU A 212 9.56 -8.21 14.90
CA GLU A 212 10.96 -7.79 15.03
C GLU A 212 11.29 -6.58 14.15
N VAL A 213 10.80 -6.58 12.91
CA VAL A 213 11.10 -5.50 11.95
C VAL A 213 10.35 -4.22 12.28
N ILE A 214 9.11 -4.28 12.76
CA ILE A 214 8.35 -3.08 13.09
C ILE A 214 8.73 -2.45 14.45
N GLN A 215 9.54 -3.14 15.27
CA GLN A 215 10.03 -2.65 16.56
C GLN A 215 11.45 -2.07 16.50
N ASN A 216 12.20 -2.33 15.43
CA ASN A 216 13.56 -1.81 15.19
C ASN A 216 13.53 -0.54 14.33
#